data_1c1b51e1104bd8a6efc98920998f16e6
#
_entry.id   1c1b51e1104bd8a6efc98920998f16e6
#
_cell.length_a   1.000
_cell.length_b   1.000
_cell.length_c   1.000
_cell.angle_alpha   90.00
_cell.angle_beta   90.00
_cell.angle_gamma   90.00
#
_symmetry.space_group_name_H-M   'P 1'
#
loop_
_entity.id
_entity.type
_entity.pdbx_description
1 polymer ?
#
loop_
_entity_poly.entity_id
_entity_poly.type
_entity_poly.pdbx_seq_one_letter_code
_entity_poly.pdbx_strand_id
1 'polypeptide(L)'
;GNNADAFPTDSTQWADQDGDGYGDNANGNTPDLCPNTPAGQVVDATGCSDTEIDDDSDGVPNSNDACPSTPAGETVNTNGCSDTELDGDLDGIKNAYDACPSTPLGLTVDAAGCADSQIDGDNDGLSDDVDQCPSTPAGSPVDGYGCSSEQRDNDNDGVYDSADLCGLTEAGA
;
A
#
# COMPACT_ATOMS: atom_id res chain seq x y z
N GLY A 1 38.44 40.57 -20.90
CA GLY A 1 37.79 39.52 -20.20
C GLY A 1 38.48 39.26 -18.89
N ASN A 2 37.77 39.26 -17.80
CA ASN A 2 38.25 38.84 -16.49
C ASN A 2 38.43 37.31 -16.53
N ASN A 3 39.59 36.80 -16.17
CA ASN A 3 39.87 35.35 -16.16
C ASN A 3 39.07 34.57 -15.11
N ALA A 4 38.14 35.25 -14.44
CA ALA A 4 37.24 34.72 -13.42
C ALA A 4 35.76 34.72 -13.86
N ASP A 5 35.47 35.02 -15.12
CA ASP A 5 34.12 35.00 -15.67
C ASP A 5 33.81 33.60 -16.20
N ALA A 6 32.88 32.91 -15.55
CA ALA A 6 32.45 31.56 -15.91
C ALA A 6 31.67 31.55 -17.24
N PHE A 7 31.02 32.67 -17.59
CA PHE A 7 30.15 32.79 -18.77
C PHE A 7 30.61 33.96 -19.70
N PRO A 8 31.76 33.92 -20.33
CA PRO A 8 32.31 35.07 -21.08
C PRO A 8 31.50 35.46 -22.31
N THR A 9 30.55 34.67 -22.74
CA THR A 9 29.63 34.92 -23.86
C THR A 9 28.24 35.36 -23.42
N ASP A 10 27.92 35.30 -22.13
CA ASP A 10 26.66 35.76 -21.57
C ASP A 10 26.90 36.94 -20.61
N SER A 11 26.49 38.11 -21.04
CA SER A 11 26.66 39.34 -20.24
C SER A 11 25.72 39.43 -19.03
N THR A 12 24.82 38.49 -18.88
CA THR A 12 23.86 38.42 -17.78
C THR A 12 24.30 37.45 -16.67
N GLN A 13 25.32 36.62 -16.95
CA GLN A 13 25.91 35.67 -15.99
C GLN A 13 27.41 35.88 -15.92
N TRP A 14 28.05 35.70 -14.75
CA TRP A 14 29.49 35.88 -14.56
C TRP A 14 30.10 34.91 -13.53
N ALA A 15 29.31 34.29 -12.68
CA ALA A 15 29.76 33.34 -11.68
C ALA A 15 28.94 32.02 -11.78
N ASP A 16 29.61 30.94 -11.42
CA ASP A 16 29.09 29.57 -11.35
C ASP A 16 29.80 28.95 -10.13
N GLN A 17 29.10 28.90 -9.01
CA GLN A 17 29.67 28.57 -7.71
C GLN A 17 30.00 27.09 -7.56
N ASP A 18 29.18 26.24 -8.09
CA ASP A 18 29.30 24.77 -7.97
C ASP A 18 29.85 24.11 -9.24
N GLY A 19 29.91 24.86 -10.37
CA GLY A 19 30.51 24.38 -11.61
C GLY A 19 29.62 23.49 -12.45
N ASP A 20 28.31 23.62 -12.32
CA ASP A 20 27.31 22.80 -13.03
C ASP A 20 26.95 23.35 -14.42
N GLY A 21 27.35 24.60 -14.73
CA GLY A 21 27.13 25.27 -16.00
C GLY A 21 25.92 26.22 -16.02
N TYR A 22 25.27 26.43 -14.89
CA TYR A 22 24.22 27.43 -14.67
C TYR A 22 24.78 28.60 -13.83
N GLY A 23 24.23 29.79 -14.01
CA GLY A 23 24.84 30.97 -13.42
C GLY A 23 24.13 31.47 -12.19
N ASP A 24 24.92 31.94 -11.20
CA ASP A 24 24.47 32.42 -9.89
C ASP A 24 23.57 33.65 -9.92
N ASN A 25 23.48 34.37 -11.04
CA ASN A 25 22.61 35.53 -11.15
C ASN A 25 21.18 35.15 -11.44
N ALA A 26 20.32 35.20 -10.42
CA ALA A 26 18.89 34.86 -10.51
C ALA A 26 18.10 35.70 -11.54
N ASN A 27 18.64 36.82 -12.03
CA ASN A 27 18.02 37.66 -13.06
C ASN A 27 18.71 37.51 -14.44
N GLY A 28 19.66 36.61 -14.56
CA GLY A 28 20.36 36.30 -15.80
C GLY A 28 19.59 35.38 -16.73
N ASN A 29 20.20 35.04 -17.86
CA ASN A 29 19.65 34.06 -18.78
C ASN A 29 19.72 32.67 -18.26
N THR A 30 19.53 31.78 -17.96
CA THR A 30 19.77 30.46 -17.34
C THR A 30 20.20 30.58 -15.87
N PRO A 31 19.38 31.14 -15.02
CA PRO A 31 19.69 31.24 -13.60
C PRO A 31 19.75 29.85 -12.96
N ASP A 32 20.75 29.67 -12.10
CA ASP A 32 20.82 28.50 -11.23
C ASP A 32 19.84 28.65 -10.06
N LEU A 33 18.97 27.65 -9.89
CA LEU A 33 18.05 27.60 -8.76
C LEU A 33 18.60 26.76 -7.60
N CYS A 34 19.65 25.97 -7.85
CA CYS A 34 20.30 25.08 -6.89
C CYS A 34 21.82 25.35 -6.76
N PRO A 35 22.24 26.52 -6.22
CA PRO A 35 23.60 27.02 -6.30
C PRO A 35 24.62 26.26 -5.43
N ASN A 36 24.36 25.05 -5.07
CA ASN A 36 25.27 24.16 -4.35
C ASN A 36 25.12 22.71 -4.80
N THR A 37 24.78 22.47 -6.05
CA THR A 37 24.66 21.12 -6.61
C THR A 37 25.97 20.34 -6.42
N PRO A 38 25.94 19.11 -5.87
CA PRO A 38 27.14 18.33 -5.66
C PRO A 38 27.86 18.03 -6.97
N ALA A 39 29.19 18.26 -6.99
CA ALA A 39 30.04 18.13 -8.18
C ALA A 39 29.87 16.76 -8.86
N GLY A 40 29.60 16.79 -10.18
CA GLY A 40 29.45 15.58 -11.02
C GLY A 40 28.05 15.04 -11.11
N GLN A 41 27.07 15.65 -10.48
CA GLN A 41 25.64 15.35 -10.69
C GLN A 41 25.20 15.83 -12.08
N VAL A 42 24.19 15.19 -12.62
CA VAL A 42 23.50 15.64 -13.82
C VAL A 42 22.40 16.61 -13.38
N VAL A 43 22.39 17.80 -13.95
CA VAL A 43 21.42 18.84 -13.64
C VAL A 43 20.38 19.00 -14.74
N ASP A 44 19.22 19.48 -14.37
CA ASP A 44 18.16 19.85 -15.30
C ASP A 44 18.36 21.27 -15.91
N ALA A 45 17.34 21.80 -16.57
CA ALA A 45 17.38 23.14 -17.18
C ALA A 45 17.40 24.30 -16.17
N THR A 46 17.34 24.01 -14.89
CA THR A 46 17.35 25.01 -13.79
C THR A 46 18.60 24.94 -12.92
N GLY A 47 19.56 24.06 -13.25
CA GLY A 47 20.76 23.84 -12.46
C GLY A 47 20.55 22.90 -11.26
N CYS A 48 19.44 22.21 -11.18
CA CYS A 48 19.11 21.33 -10.08
C CYS A 48 19.31 19.86 -10.44
N SER A 49 19.85 19.07 -9.53
CA SER A 49 19.97 17.62 -9.66
C SER A 49 18.79 16.87 -9.04
N ASP A 50 18.57 15.62 -9.43
CA ASP A 50 17.53 14.76 -8.83
C ASP A 50 17.70 14.57 -7.32
N THR A 51 18.88 14.86 -6.76
CA THR A 51 19.13 14.82 -5.31
C THR A 51 18.62 16.05 -4.57
N GLU A 52 18.26 17.11 -5.29
CA GLU A 52 17.84 18.41 -4.75
C GLU A 52 16.39 18.72 -5.08
N ILE A 53 15.86 18.09 -6.14
CA ILE A 53 14.47 18.24 -6.56
C ILE A 53 13.60 17.21 -5.83
N ASP A 54 12.40 17.64 -5.45
CA ASP A 54 11.32 16.84 -4.89
C ASP A 54 10.04 17.28 -5.61
N ASP A 55 9.70 16.53 -6.68
CA ASP A 55 8.67 16.96 -7.64
C ASP A 55 7.26 16.94 -7.08
N ASP A 56 6.95 15.99 -6.20
CA ASP A 56 5.62 15.86 -5.57
C ASP A 56 5.56 16.44 -4.15
N SER A 57 6.72 16.89 -3.64
CA SER A 57 6.84 17.55 -2.34
C SER A 57 6.44 16.66 -1.15
N ASP A 58 6.74 15.38 -1.24
CA ASP A 58 6.50 14.40 -0.18
C ASP A 58 7.63 14.35 0.88
N GLY A 59 8.76 15.02 0.61
CA GLY A 59 9.93 15.11 1.47
C GLY A 59 11.05 14.13 1.12
N VAL A 60 10.91 13.37 0.03
CA VAL A 60 11.93 12.46 -0.49
C VAL A 60 12.40 12.97 -1.85
N PRO A 61 13.70 13.28 -2.03
CA PRO A 61 14.21 13.75 -3.31
C PRO A 61 14.04 12.72 -4.42
N ASN A 62 13.81 13.20 -5.66
CA ASN A 62 13.59 12.37 -6.85
C ASN A 62 14.60 11.22 -7.01
N SER A 63 15.86 11.42 -6.60
CA SER A 63 16.91 10.39 -6.66
C SER A 63 16.66 9.16 -5.77
N ASN A 64 15.90 9.33 -4.73
CA ASN A 64 15.57 8.30 -3.73
C ASN A 64 14.08 7.93 -3.72
N ASP A 65 13.29 8.65 -4.52
CA ASP A 65 11.85 8.49 -4.57
C ASP A 65 11.47 7.36 -5.54
N ALA A 66 10.78 6.35 -5.02
CA ALA A 66 10.25 5.24 -5.78
C ALA A 66 8.79 5.49 -6.25
N CYS A 67 8.13 6.50 -5.69
CA CYS A 67 6.74 6.86 -5.98
C CYS A 67 6.61 8.36 -6.35
N PRO A 68 7.12 8.78 -7.53
CA PRO A 68 7.31 10.19 -7.91
C PRO A 68 6.03 10.98 -8.19
N SER A 69 4.93 10.60 -7.59
CA SER A 69 3.63 11.27 -7.73
C SER A 69 2.74 11.03 -6.50
N THR A 70 3.34 10.93 -5.34
CA THR A 70 2.60 10.74 -4.08
C THR A 70 1.60 11.90 -3.86
N PRO A 71 0.35 11.61 -3.51
CA PRO A 71 -0.64 12.63 -3.26
C PRO A 71 -0.25 13.58 -2.13
N ALA A 72 -0.40 14.88 -2.37
CA ALA A 72 -0.01 15.91 -1.40
C ALA A 72 -0.63 15.73 -0.01
N GLY A 73 0.20 15.69 1.02
CA GLY A 73 -0.21 15.59 2.43
C GLY A 73 -0.31 14.16 2.96
N GLU A 74 -0.01 13.16 2.16
CA GLU A 74 0.11 11.79 2.63
C GLU A 74 1.44 11.58 3.39
N THR A 75 1.44 10.62 4.30
CA THR A 75 2.66 10.22 4.99
C THR A 75 3.36 9.14 4.18
N VAL A 76 4.64 9.34 3.89
CA VAL A 76 5.44 8.43 3.09
C VAL A 76 6.47 7.67 3.92
N ASN A 77 6.92 6.57 3.38
CA ASN A 77 8.08 5.83 3.89
C ASN A 77 9.40 6.48 3.41
N THR A 78 10.53 5.86 3.72
CA THR A 78 11.88 6.35 3.33
C THR A 78 12.15 6.35 1.83
N ASN A 79 11.28 5.75 1.03
CA ASN A 79 11.38 5.66 -0.43
C ASN A 79 10.30 6.51 -1.14
N GLY A 80 9.67 7.44 -0.45
CA GLY A 80 8.67 8.32 -1.04
C GLY A 80 7.29 7.69 -1.29
N CYS A 81 7.02 6.48 -0.80
CA CYS A 81 5.76 5.82 -1.06
C CYS A 81 4.80 5.87 0.13
N SER A 82 3.55 6.19 -0.12
CA SER A 82 2.45 6.18 0.86
C SER A 82 1.71 4.84 0.91
N ASP A 83 0.88 4.64 1.93
CA ASP A 83 0.04 3.45 2.05
C ASP A 83 -1.03 3.35 0.95
N THR A 84 -1.38 4.47 0.29
CA THR A 84 -2.30 4.47 -0.86
C THR A 84 -1.65 3.97 -2.14
N GLU A 85 -0.31 3.90 -2.19
CA GLU A 85 0.46 3.47 -3.33
C GLU A 85 1.04 2.06 -3.17
N LEU A 86 1.28 1.66 -1.94
CA LEU A 86 1.85 0.36 -1.59
C LEU A 86 0.79 -0.73 -1.47
N ASP A 87 1.20 -1.96 -1.79
CA ASP A 87 0.47 -3.20 -1.58
C ASP A 87 1.48 -4.17 -0.95
N GLY A 88 1.38 -4.33 0.36
CA GLY A 88 2.43 -4.96 1.18
C GLY A 88 2.50 -6.46 1.06
N ASP A 89 1.38 -7.13 0.84
CA ASP A 89 1.28 -8.59 0.72
C ASP A 89 0.95 -9.05 -0.70
N LEU A 90 0.74 -8.10 -1.62
CA LEU A 90 0.50 -8.33 -3.06
C LEU A 90 -0.82 -9.07 -3.32
N ASP A 91 -1.84 -8.79 -2.54
CA ASP A 91 -3.18 -9.35 -2.71
C ASP A 91 -4.06 -8.53 -3.68
N GLY A 92 -3.59 -7.33 -4.08
CA GLY A 92 -4.24 -6.42 -5.01
C GLY A 92 -4.98 -5.26 -4.34
N ILE A 93 -5.02 -5.22 -3.02
CA ILE A 93 -5.58 -4.12 -2.23
C ILE A 93 -4.43 -3.29 -1.65
N LYS A 94 -4.53 -1.98 -1.74
CA LYS A 94 -3.50 -1.07 -1.21
C LYS A 94 -3.54 -1.01 0.31
N ASN A 95 -2.38 -0.86 0.98
CA ASN A 95 -2.25 -0.84 2.44
C ASN A 95 -3.26 0.08 3.14
N ALA A 96 -3.55 1.24 2.53
CA ALA A 96 -4.51 2.21 3.10
C ALA A 96 -5.96 1.68 3.17
N TYR A 97 -6.30 0.68 2.36
CA TYR A 97 -7.64 0.12 2.22
C TYR A 97 -7.70 -1.35 2.63
N ASP A 98 -6.56 -1.92 2.96
CA ASP A 98 -6.41 -3.32 3.32
C ASP A 98 -6.66 -3.53 4.82
N ALA A 99 -7.68 -4.32 5.14
CA ALA A 99 -8.01 -4.71 6.51
C ALA A 99 -7.22 -5.94 6.97
N CYS A 100 -6.64 -6.69 6.04
CA CYS A 100 -5.90 -7.93 6.29
C CYS A 100 -4.47 -7.87 5.73
N PRO A 101 -3.55 -7.02 6.25
CA PRO A 101 -2.26 -6.66 5.66
C PRO A 101 -1.21 -7.79 5.67
N SER A 102 -1.64 -9.02 5.67
CA SER A 102 -0.78 -10.22 5.64
C SER A 102 -1.52 -11.40 5.01
N THR A 103 -2.28 -11.15 3.97
CA THR A 103 -2.95 -12.21 3.22
C THR A 103 -1.93 -13.11 2.53
N PRO A 104 -2.01 -14.42 2.68
CA PRO A 104 -1.10 -15.34 2.01
C PRO A 104 -1.20 -15.24 0.49
N LEU A 105 -0.04 -15.13 -0.16
CA LEU A 105 0.07 -14.95 -1.61
C LEU A 105 -0.73 -15.99 -2.40
N GLY A 106 -1.53 -15.52 -3.34
CA GLY A 106 -2.31 -16.34 -4.26
C GLY A 106 -3.69 -16.73 -3.78
N LEU A 107 -4.12 -16.29 -2.60
CA LEU A 107 -5.51 -16.40 -2.19
C LEU A 107 -6.38 -15.34 -2.90
N THR A 108 -7.65 -15.64 -3.04
CA THR A 108 -8.65 -14.66 -3.48
C THR A 108 -9.10 -13.87 -2.26
N VAL A 109 -9.16 -12.56 -2.40
CA VAL A 109 -9.59 -11.65 -1.32
C VAL A 109 -10.88 -10.93 -1.67
N ASP A 110 -11.55 -10.45 -0.64
CA ASP A 110 -12.69 -9.56 -0.77
C ASP A 110 -12.26 -8.09 -1.05
N ALA A 111 -13.20 -7.15 -1.04
CA ALA A 111 -12.91 -5.73 -1.29
C ALA A 111 -12.11 -5.04 -0.16
N ALA A 112 -11.94 -5.71 0.97
CA ALA A 112 -11.18 -5.23 2.11
C ALA A 112 -9.79 -5.90 2.25
N GLY A 113 -9.38 -6.72 1.27
CA GLY A 113 -8.09 -7.41 1.29
C GLY A 113 -8.07 -8.70 2.12
N CYS A 114 -9.22 -9.21 2.54
CA CYS A 114 -9.29 -10.39 3.37
C CYS A 114 -9.67 -11.64 2.58
N ALA A 115 -8.93 -12.73 2.76
CA ALA A 115 -9.31 -14.05 2.27
C ALA A 115 -10.29 -14.74 3.24
N ASP A 116 -11.10 -15.68 2.74
CA ASP A 116 -12.07 -16.43 3.54
C ASP A 116 -11.43 -17.11 4.76
N SER A 117 -10.13 -17.49 4.66
CA SER A 117 -9.36 -18.07 5.78
C SER A 117 -8.98 -17.08 6.88
N GLN A 118 -9.18 -15.78 6.66
CA GLN A 118 -8.88 -14.70 7.61
C GLN A 118 -10.15 -14.09 8.22
N ILE A 119 -11.30 -14.44 7.68
CA ILE A 119 -12.62 -13.97 8.10
C ILE A 119 -13.32 -15.09 8.88
N ASP A 120 -14.04 -14.72 9.93
CA ASP A 120 -15.01 -15.53 10.66
C ASP A 120 -16.31 -14.72 10.71
N GLY A 121 -17.18 -14.97 9.72
CA GLY A 121 -18.32 -14.11 9.40
C GLY A 121 -19.41 -14.09 10.47
N ASP A 122 -19.60 -15.18 11.23
CA ASP A 122 -20.60 -15.30 12.29
C ASP A 122 -19.99 -15.35 13.69
N ASN A 123 -18.66 -15.34 13.79
CA ASN A 123 -17.89 -15.34 15.03
C ASN A 123 -18.12 -16.60 15.88
N ASP A 124 -18.18 -17.75 15.24
CA ASP A 124 -18.32 -19.04 15.90
C ASP A 124 -16.97 -19.70 16.24
N GLY A 125 -15.88 -19.15 15.71
CA GLY A 125 -14.49 -19.56 15.93
C GLY A 125 -13.90 -20.39 14.80
N LEU A 126 -14.63 -20.58 13.69
CA LEU A 126 -14.12 -21.14 12.44
C LEU A 126 -14.08 -20.04 11.37
N SER A 127 -13.06 -20.09 10.51
CA SER A 127 -12.94 -19.18 9.36
C SER A 127 -13.86 -19.63 8.21
N ASP A 128 -14.31 -18.66 7.42
CA ASP A 128 -15.29 -18.85 6.34
C ASP A 128 -14.88 -19.93 5.31
N ASP A 129 -13.56 -20.15 5.14
CA ASP A 129 -13.05 -21.18 4.22
C ASP A 129 -13.27 -22.62 4.69
N VAL A 130 -13.44 -22.83 5.99
CA VAL A 130 -13.65 -24.16 6.60
C VAL A 130 -15.02 -24.31 7.26
N ASP A 131 -15.72 -23.19 7.48
CA ASP A 131 -17.06 -23.19 8.05
C ASP A 131 -18.11 -23.67 7.04
N GLN A 132 -18.88 -24.68 7.45
CA GLN A 132 -19.98 -25.23 6.65
C GLN A 132 -21.34 -24.61 7.03
N CYS A 133 -21.39 -23.86 8.11
CA CYS A 133 -22.61 -23.25 8.64
C CYS A 133 -22.44 -21.73 8.85
N PRO A 134 -22.25 -20.91 7.79
CA PRO A 134 -21.82 -19.50 7.85
C PRO A 134 -22.87 -18.54 8.44
N SER A 135 -23.71 -18.99 9.32
CA SER A 135 -24.73 -18.21 10.02
C SER A 135 -25.09 -18.85 11.37
N THR A 136 -24.13 -19.39 12.06
CA THR A 136 -24.31 -19.94 13.39
C THR A 136 -24.66 -18.82 14.39
N PRO A 137 -25.71 -18.98 15.21
CA PRO A 137 -26.06 -17.96 16.19
C PRO A 137 -24.93 -17.71 17.19
N ALA A 138 -24.59 -16.44 17.43
CA ALA A 138 -23.50 -16.04 18.30
C ALA A 138 -23.55 -16.70 19.69
N GLY A 139 -22.46 -17.35 20.09
CA GLY A 139 -22.33 -18.05 21.36
C GLY A 139 -22.91 -19.46 21.40
N SER A 140 -23.41 -19.98 20.28
CA SER A 140 -23.81 -21.39 20.20
C SER A 140 -22.57 -22.29 20.22
N PRO A 141 -22.60 -23.42 20.92
CA PRO A 141 -21.53 -24.43 20.78
C PRO A 141 -21.56 -25.02 19.38
N VAL A 142 -20.40 -25.06 18.72
CA VAL A 142 -20.22 -25.60 17.36
C VAL A 142 -19.35 -26.85 17.36
N ASP A 143 -19.45 -27.62 16.32
CA ASP A 143 -18.57 -28.74 16.04
C ASP A 143 -17.33 -28.29 15.22
N GLY A 144 -16.53 -29.25 14.73
CA GLY A 144 -15.35 -28.96 13.92
C GLY A 144 -15.64 -28.43 12.50
N TYR A 145 -16.91 -28.23 12.15
CA TYR A 145 -17.38 -27.71 10.87
C TYR A 145 -18.16 -26.38 10.99
N GLY A 146 -18.16 -25.74 12.19
CA GLY A 146 -18.88 -24.49 12.44
C GLY A 146 -20.39 -24.65 12.67
N CYS A 147 -20.90 -25.88 12.76
CA CYS A 147 -22.32 -26.11 12.86
C CYS A 147 -22.77 -26.34 14.31
N SER A 148 -23.79 -25.60 14.73
CA SER A 148 -24.51 -25.89 16.00
C SER A 148 -25.45 -27.06 15.88
N SER A 149 -25.89 -27.63 17.01
CA SER A 149 -26.89 -28.68 17.03
C SER A 149 -28.27 -28.27 16.47
N GLU A 150 -28.52 -26.96 16.33
CA GLU A 150 -29.75 -26.41 15.72
C GLU A 150 -29.68 -26.33 14.19
N GLN A 151 -28.48 -26.53 13.62
CA GLN A 151 -28.22 -26.47 12.18
C GLN A 151 -27.94 -27.86 11.58
N ARG A 152 -27.58 -28.83 12.43
CA ARG A 152 -27.29 -30.20 11.99
C ARG A 152 -28.48 -31.12 12.12
N ASP A 153 -28.57 -32.05 11.18
CA ASP A 153 -29.45 -33.23 11.17
C ASP A 153 -28.54 -34.41 10.79
N ASN A 154 -27.99 -35.08 11.81
CA ASN A 154 -26.94 -36.08 11.64
C ASN A 154 -27.41 -37.38 10.96
N ASP A 155 -28.68 -37.72 11.09
CA ASP A 155 -29.28 -38.95 10.51
C ASP A 155 -30.19 -38.65 9.31
N ASN A 156 -30.36 -37.36 8.96
CA ASN A 156 -31.15 -36.88 7.84
C ASN A 156 -32.60 -37.29 7.90
N ASP A 157 -33.19 -37.33 9.10
CA ASP A 157 -34.62 -37.66 9.28
C ASP A 157 -35.53 -36.43 9.18
N GLY A 158 -34.95 -35.20 9.09
CA GLY A 158 -35.66 -33.94 9.01
C GLY A 158 -35.89 -33.27 10.36
N VAL A 159 -35.30 -33.79 11.43
CA VAL A 159 -35.29 -33.19 12.77
C VAL A 159 -33.85 -32.80 13.13
N TYR A 160 -33.64 -31.55 13.47
CA TYR A 160 -32.27 -31.08 13.87
C TYR A 160 -31.83 -31.71 15.19
N ASP A 161 -30.53 -31.97 15.33
CA ASP A 161 -29.92 -32.63 16.50
C ASP A 161 -30.35 -32.05 17.85
N SER A 162 -30.64 -30.74 17.91
CA SER A 162 -31.09 -30.06 19.12
C SER A 162 -32.50 -30.49 19.58
N ALA A 163 -33.34 -30.94 18.66
CA ALA A 163 -34.72 -31.36 18.88
C ALA A 163 -34.90 -32.85 18.72
N ASP A 164 -33.92 -33.56 18.18
CA ASP A 164 -33.96 -34.99 17.95
C ASP A 164 -33.72 -35.78 19.25
N LEU A 165 -34.71 -36.59 19.61
CA LEU A 165 -34.70 -37.50 20.76
C LEU A 165 -34.21 -38.90 20.39
N CYS A 166 -34.03 -39.18 19.11
CA CYS A 166 -33.78 -40.51 18.57
C CYS A 166 -32.57 -40.60 17.65
N GLY A 167 -31.55 -39.79 17.82
CA GLY A 167 -30.34 -39.49 17.03
C GLY A 167 -29.72 -40.57 16.13
N LEU A 168 -30.45 -41.54 15.66
CA LEU A 168 -30.07 -42.57 14.70
C LEU A 168 -31.34 -43.14 14.00
N THR A 169 -32.30 -42.30 13.64
CA THR A 169 -33.46 -42.73 12.85
C THR A 169 -33.15 -42.58 11.36
N GLU A 170 -33.72 -43.50 10.53
CA GLU A 170 -33.58 -43.39 9.09
C GLU A 170 -34.57 -42.39 8.51
N ALA A 171 -34.18 -41.63 7.48
CA ALA A 171 -35.05 -40.67 6.80
C ALA A 171 -36.38 -41.31 6.38
N GLY A 172 -37.51 -40.83 6.93
CA GLY A 172 -38.85 -41.30 6.59
C GLY A 172 -39.39 -42.41 7.49
N ALA A 173 -38.81 -42.66 8.66
CA ALA A 173 -39.36 -43.61 9.67
C ALA A 173 -40.52 -43.01 10.45
#